data_3a4608cb19ec5f53fc5e0644a8fd2baf
#
_entry.id   3a4608cb19ec5f53fc5e0644a8fd2baf
#
_cell.length_a   1.000
_cell.length_b   1.000
_cell.length_c   1.000
_cell.angle_alpha   90.00
_cell.angle_beta   90.00
_cell.angle_gamma   90.00
#
_symmetry.space_group_name_H-M   'P 1'
#
loop_
_entity.id
_entity.type
_entity.pdbx_description
1 polymer ?
#
loop_
_entity_poly.entity_id
_entity_poly.type
_entity_poly.pdbx_seq_one_letter_code
_entity_poly.pdbx_strand_id
1 'polypeptide(L)'
;MFYWIFSSWDSAILADEMSIEQFPIMAKGGAAAAPDRALDSAAALGKQRSLFASLSALPAVLVALSGGADSAYLAWAAQQALGERAVSITALSASFSRHDREQVENFISATAVRHEFIETSEFDNPRYVANNADRCYHCKDELFAQMDALARTRGVPAIAYGINADDTRDFRPGHRAAREHHVLAPLLDAQLRKDEIRFLSQQAGLATWDRPASACLSSRVPYGTAVTAELMDKIDRAEAALRALDFRQFRVRAFGEMARVELAQDEMARGFEPAMTAAIAEGVKRAGFDTVTLDPEGYRQGSLNSLLKKH
;
A
#
# COMPACT_ATOMS: atom_id res chain seq x y z
N MET A 1 2.74 -60.07 39.69
CA MET A 1 3.19 -60.23 41.06
C MET A 1 3.41 -58.85 41.66
N PHE A 2 2.60 -58.53 42.71
CA PHE A 2 2.58 -57.33 43.57
C PHE A 2 2.32 -55.98 42.98
N TYR A 3 1.11 -55.40 43.07
CA TYR A 3 0.28 -54.90 44.20
C TYR A 3 0.74 -53.52 44.71
N TRP A 4 -0.12 -52.49 44.48
CA TRP A 4 -0.76 -51.50 45.37
C TRP A 4 0.14 -50.57 46.19
N ILE A 5 -0.17 -49.26 46.21
CA ILE A 5 -0.94 -48.66 47.32
C ILE A 5 -1.43 -47.27 46.89
N PHE A 6 -2.73 -47.06 47.11
CA PHE A 6 -3.44 -45.77 47.20
C PHE A 6 -3.03 -45.00 48.45
N SER A 7 -2.99 -43.70 48.42
CA SER A 7 -3.47 -42.90 49.56
C SER A 7 -4.00 -41.54 49.08
N SER A 8 -5.27 -41.38 49.38
CA SER A 8 -6.05 -40.15 49.40
C SER A 8 -5.44 -39.14 50.36
N TRP A 9 -5.56 -37.87 50.03
CA TRP A 9 -5.75 -36.82 51.05
C TRP A 9 -6.66 -35.73 50.54
N ASP A 10 -7.52 -35.34 51.43
CA ASP A 10 -8.78 -34.63 51.40
C ASP A 10 -8.75 -33.19 50.93
N SER A 11 -9.95 -32.85 50.61
CA SER A 11 -10.65 -31.59 50.45
C SER A 11 -10.28 -30.43 51.40
N ALA A 12 -10.60 -29.27 50.90
CA ALA A 12 -10.85 -27.99 51.52
C ALA A 12 -9.67 -27.02 51.56
N ILE A 13 -9.81 -25.96 50.75
CA ILE A 13 -9.65 -24.57 51.21
C ILE A 13 -10.25 -23.63 50.13
N LEU A 14 -11.39 -23.04 50.52
CA LEU A 14 -11.85 -21.68 50.27
C LEU A 14 -11.95 -21.15 48.82
N ALA A 15 -13.18 -21.06 48.37
CA ALA A 15 -13.65 -20.08 47.42
C ALA A 15 -13.27 -18.67 47.89
N ASP A 16 -12.40 -18.01 47.14
CA ASP A 16 -12.23 -16.57 47.20
C ASP A 16 -12.94 -16.00 45.99
N GLU A 17 -14.08 -15.38 46.23
CA GLU A 17 -14.86 -14.60 45.24
C GLU A 17 -13.99 -13.42 44.81
N MET A 18 -13.24 -13.57 43.73
CA MET A 18 -12.69 -12.42 43.03
C MET A 18 -13.78 -11.81 42.18
N SER A 19 -14.31 -10.70 42.70
CA SER A 19 -15.20 -9.78 42.02
C SER A 19 -14.69 -9.46 40.60
N ILE A 20 -15.51 -9.77 39.61
CA ILE A 20 -15.31 -9.29 38.24
C ILE A 20 -15.51 -7.77 38.28
N GLU A 21 -14.44 -7.01 38.48
CA GLU A 21 -14.47 -5.57 38.22
C GLU A 21 -14.81 -5.37 36.74
N GLN A 22 -15.96 -4.75 36.53
CA GLN A 22 -16.43 -4.30 35.23
C GLN A 22 -15.41 -3.31 34.66
N PHE A 23 -14.55 -3.80 33.76
CA PHE A 23 -13.82 -2.89 32.86
C PHE A 23 -14.85 -2.13 32.05
N PRO A 24 -14.82 -0.78 32.04
CA PRO A 24 -15.72 -0.01 31.20
C PRO A 24 -15.47 -0.40 29.74
N ILE A 25 -16.53 -0.86 29.07
CA ILE A 25 -16.55 -1.05 27.63
C ILE A 25 -16.24 0.33 27.03
N MET A 26 -14.96 0.57 26.71
CA MET A 26 -14.62 1.71 25.86
C MET A 26 -15.35 1.51 24.54
N ALA A 27 -16.32 2.37 24.29
CA ALA A 27 -16.99 2.48 23.03
C ALA A 27 -15.92 2.45 21.91
N LYS A 28 -16.12 1.60 20.90
CA LYS A 28 -15.33 1.58 19.68
C LYS A 28 -15.34 3.00 19.10
N GLY A 29 -14.31 3.77 19.39
CA GLY A 29 -14.03 4.99 18.67
C GLY A 29 -13.74 4.57 17.24
N GLY A 30 -14.73 4.72 16.35
CA GLY A 30 -14.47 4.81 14.93
C GLY A 30 -13.37 5.85 14.78
N ALA A 31 -12.33 5.56 13.99
CA ALA A 31 -11.32 6.55 13.65
C ALA A 31 -12.09 7.78 13.15
N ALA A 32 -12.14 8.81 13.99
CA ALA A 32 -12.72 10.08 13.62
C ALA A 32 -11.93 10.53 12.39
N ALA A 33 -12.61 10.70 11.27
CA ALA A 33 -12.07 11.43 10.14
C ALA A 33 -11.53 12.73 10.72
N ALA A 34 -10.26 13.04 10.45
CA ALA A 34 -9.68 14.32 10.88
C ALA A 34 -10.66 15.42 10.45
N PRO A 35 -10.90 16.45 11.28
CA PRO A 35 -11.84 17.50 10.93
C PRO A 35 -11.50 18.02 9.54
N ASP A 36 -12.55 18.19 8.73
CA ASP A 36 -12.49 18.67 7.35
C ASP A 36 -11.86 20.08 7.38
N ARG A 37 -10.52 20.11 7.37
CA ARG A 37 -9.78 21.35 7.38
C ARG A 37 -9.75 21.84 5.95
N ALA A 38 -10.49 22.90 5.67
CA ALA A 38 -10.50 23.52 4.35
C ALA A 38 -9.08 23.67 3.81
N LEU A 39 -8.90 23.34 2.55
CA LEU A 39 -7.62 23.45 1.84
C LEU A 39 -7.20 24.94 1.80
N ASP A 40 -6.04 25.24 2.38
CA ASP A 40 -5.40 26.54 2.26
C ASP A 40 -4.45 26.53 1.06
N SER A 41 -4.93 27.01 -0.07
CA SER A 41 -4.17 27.05 -1.32
C SER A 41 -2.90 27.89 -1.22
N ALA A 42 -2.92 29.00 -0.44
CA ALA A 42 -1.75 29.86 -0.27
C ALA A 42 -0.66 29.15 0.55
N ALA A 43 -1.06 28.45 1.61
CA ALA A 43 -0.15 27.62 2.40
C ALA A 43 0.43 26.48 1.56
N ALA A 44 -0.39 25.79 0.76
CA ALA A 44 0.06 24.71 -0.14
C ALA A 44 1.11 25.21 -1.15
N LEU A 45 0.88 26.36 -1.77
CA LEU A 45 1.85 27.00 -2.68
C LEU A 45 3.13 27.44 -1.93
N GLY A 46 3.04 27.86 -0.67
CA GLY A 46 4.18 28.14 0.19
C GLY A 46 5.05 26.90 0.41
N LYS A 47 4.44 25.78 0.77
CA LYS A 47 5.09 24.47 0.96
C LYS A 47 5.70 23.95 -0.35
N GLN A 48 5.02 24.15 -1.48
CA GLN A 48 5.56 23.81 -2.80
C GLN A 48 6.88 24.58 -3.06
N ARG A 49 6.94 25.87 -2.77
CA ARG A 49 8.18 26.66 -2.93
C ARG A 49 9.31 26.09 -2.07
N SER A 50 9.03 25.68 -0.82
CA SER A 50 10.00 25.03 0.06
C SER A 50 10.48 23.69 -0.51
N LEU A 51 9.57 22.87 -1.06
CA LEU A 51 9.90 21.64 -1.74
C LEU A 51 10.83 21.87 -2.94
N PHE A 52 10.50 22.84 -3.80
CA PHE A 52 11.35 23.16 -4.96
C PHE A 52 12.73 23.67 -4.54
N ALA A 53 12.80 24.51 -3.51
CA ALA A 53 14.07 24.99 -2.98
C ALA A 53 14.96 23.85 -2.46
N SER A 54 14.39 22.91 -1.69
CA SER A 54 15.13 21.75 -1.17
C SER A 54 15.60 20.83 -2.29
N LEU A 55 14.75 20.57 -3.29
CA LEU A 55 15.12 19.73 -4.45
C LEU A 55 16.22 20.41 -5.28
N SER A 56 16.12 21.71 -5.56
CA SER A 56 17.09 22.46 -6.37
C SER A 56 18.49 22.50 -5.75
N ALA A 57 18.58 22.34 -4.42
CA ALA A 57 19.86 22.29 -3.70
C ALA A 57 20.60 20.95 -3.88
N LEU A 58 19.93 19.90 -4.40
CA LEU A 58 20.56 18.60 -4.64
C LEU A 58 21.40 18.64 -5.92
N PRO A 59 22.58 17.99 -5.94
CA PRO A 59 23.33 17.80 -7.18
C PRO A 59 22.60 16.94 -8.21
N ALA A 60 21.98 15.84 -7.77
CA ALA A 60 21.16 14.93 -8.55
C ALA A 60 20.33 14.05 -7.60
N VAL A 61 19.25 13.42 -8.09
CA VAL A 61 18.38 12.55 -7.28
C VAL A 61 17.80 11.39 -8.08
N LEU A 62 17.71 10.22 -7.45
CA LEU A 62 16.84 9.12 -7.89
C LEU A 62 15.53 9.18 -7.10
N VAL A 63 14.39 9.18 -7.77
CA VAL A 63 13.06 9.28 -7.14
C VAL A 63 12.32 7.95 -7.28
N ALA A 64 11.95 7.32 -6.17
CA ALA A 64 11.11 6.12 -6.19
C ALA A 64 9.69 6.47 -6.66
N LEU A 65 9.30 6.03 -7.86
CA LEU A 65 8.01 6.26 -8.50
C LEU A 65 7.15 4.99 -8.43
N SER A 66 6.13 4.98 -7.58
CA SER A 66 5.17 3.87 -7.47
C SER A 66 3.92 4.04 -8.35
N GLY A 67 3.80 5.15 -9.05
CA GLY A 67 2.61 5.53 -9.82
C GLY A 67 1.45 6.09 -8.98
N GLY A 68 1.54 6.15 -7.66
CA GLY A 68 0.57 6.86 -6.80
C GLY A 68 0.74 8.39 -6.90
N ALA A 69 -0.30 9.15 -6.51
CA ALA A 69 -0.33 10.61 -6.62
C ALA A 69 0.90 11.30 -5.99
N ASP A 70 1.28 10.87 -4.78
CA ASP A 70 2.38 11.47 -4.03
C ASP A 70 3.75 11.27 -4.73
N SER A 71 4.03 10.03 -5.15
CA SER A 71 5.28 9.70 -5.85
C SER A 71 5.35 10.32 -7.24
N ALA A 72 4.22 10.42 -7.94
CA ALA A 72 4.13 11.07 -9.24
C ALA A 72 4.37 12.59 -9.10
N TYR A 73 3.77 13.22 -8.10
CA TYR A 73 4.01 14.64 -7.81
C TYR A 73 5.47 14.92 -7.46
N LEU A 74 6.08 14.07 -6.62
CA LEU A 74 7.50 14.21 -6.27
C LEU A 74 8.41 14.04 -7.50
N ALA A 75 8.13 13.04 -8.36
CA ALA A 75 8.89 12.81 -9.58
C ALA A 75 8.81 14.00 -10.54
N TRP A 76 7.61 14.56 -10.73
CA TRP A 76 7.40 15.76 -11.51
C TRP A 76 8.13 16.96 -10.91
N ALA A 77 7.98 17.21 -9.60
CA ALA A 77 8.63 18.34 -8.93
C ALA A 77 10.16 18.24 -8.99
N ALA A 78 10.73 17.04 -8.84
CA ALA A 78 12.16 16.81 -8.98
C ALA A 78 12.65 17.09 -10.41
N GLN A 79 11.88 16.66 -11.42
CA GLN A 79 12.18 16.95 -12.83
C GLN A 79 12.13 18.47 -13.12
N GLN A 80 11.14 19.19 -12.57
CA GLN A 80 11.04 20.65 -12.73
C GLN A 80 12.21 21.37 -12.05
N ALA A 81 12.65 20.92 -10.88
CA ALA A 81 13.72 21.53 -10.10
C ALA A 81 15.13 21.25 -10.66
N LEU A 82 15.35 20.06 -11.19
CA LEU A 82 16.69 19.52 -11.51
C LEU A 82 16.90 19.18 -12.98
N GLY A 83 15.83 19.13 -13.78
CA GLY A 83 15.91 18.71 -15.19
C GLY A 83 16.49 17.30 -15.32
N GLU A 84 17.52 17.13 -16.11
CA GLU A 84 18.16 15.85 -16.40
C GLU A 84 18.85 15.21 -15.19
N ARG A 85 19.08 15.96 -14.11
CA ARG A 85 19.69 15.48 -12.86
C ARG A 85 18.71 14.74 -11.95
N ALA A 86 17.42 14.69 -12.30
CA ALA A 86 16.40 13.87 -11.64
C ALA A 86 16.04 12.69 -12.53
N VAL A 87 16.09 11.48 -11.98
CA VAL A 87 15.64 10.25 -12.66
C VAL A 87 14.68 9.50 -11.74
N SER A 88 13.50 9.20 -12.25
CA SER A 88 12.52 8.41 -11.54
C SER A 88 12.73 6.92 -11.77
N ILE A 89 12.58 6.12 -10.73
CA ILE A 89 12.81 4.68 -10.74
C ILE A 89 11.54 3.96 -10.31
N THR A 90 11.06 3.02 -11.12
CA THR A 90 9.97 2.12 -10.73
C THR A 90 10.48 0.68 -10.68
N ALA A 91 10.30 0.03 -9.53
CA ALA A 91 10.59 -1.39 -9.39
C ALA A 91 9.49 -2.24 -10.04
N LEU A 92 9.91 -3.17 -10.88
CA LEU A 92 9.06 -4.20 -11.45
C LEU A 92 9.27 -5.50 -10.68
N SER A 93 8.17 -6.03 -10.17
CA SER A 93 8.11 -7.36 -9.57
C SER A 93 6.73 -7.97 -9.80
N ALA A 94 6.55 -9.23 -9.43
CA ALA A 94 5.24 -9.87 -9.52
C ALA A 94 4.15 -9.18 -8.67
N SER A 95 4.54 -8.40 -7.65
CA SER A 95 3.59 -7.64 -6.80
C SER A 95 3.11 -6.32 -7.43
N PHE A 96 3.73 -5.87 -8.53
CA PHE A 96 3.38 -4.65 -9.25
C PHE A 96 2.43 -4.99 -10.41
N SER A 97 1.18 -4.49 -10.33
CA SER A 97 0.15 -4.86 -11.31
C SER A 97 0.43 -4.32 -12.72
N ARG A 98 -0.07 -5.02 -13.76
CA ARG A 98 0.00 -4.51 -15.14
C ARG A 98 -0.68 -3.15 -15.26
N HIS A 99 -1.80 -2.98 -14.58
CA HIS A 99 -2.50 -1.69 -14.56
C HIS A 99 -1.64 -0.58 -13.95
N ASP A 100 -0.95 -0.82 -12.81
CA ASP A 100 -0.08 0.20 -12.22
C ASP A 100 1.10 0.54 -13.15
N ARG A 101 1.64 -0.46 -13.88
CA ARG A 101 2.67 -0.26 -14.90
C ARG A 101 2.17 0.64 -16.03
N GLU A 102 1.01 0.35 -16.61
CA GLU A 102 0.39 1.19 -17.66
C GLU A 102 0.18 2.63 -17.17
N GLN A 103 -0.23 2.80 -15.91
CA GLN A 103 -0.41 4.12 -15.32
C GLN A 103 0.92 4.89 -15.16
N VAL A 104 2.01 4.20 -14.82
CA VAL A 104 3.35 4.81 -14.78
C VAL A 104 3.80 5.19 -16.18
N GLU A 105 3.63 4.30 -17.16
CA GLU A 105 3.97 4.56 -18.57
C GLU A 105 3.19 5.77 -19.14
N ASN A 106 1.89 5.86 -18.83
CA ASN A 106 1.05 7.00 -19.21
C ASN A 106 1.53 8.31 -18.55
N PHE A 107 1.86 8.27 -17.26
CA PHE A 107 2.41 9.43 -16.54
C PHE A 107 3.72 9.91 -17.16
N ILE A 108 4.65 9.01 -17.44
CA ILE A 108 5.94 9.33 -18.05
C ILE A 108 5.74 9.98 -19.43
N SER A 109 4.87 9.38 -20.25
CA SER A 109 4.58 9.88 -21.61
C SER A 109 3.96 11.29 -21.58
N ALA A 110 3.10 11.57 -20.60
CA ALA A 110 2.41 12.85 -20.48
C ALA A 110 3.29 13.96 -19.89
N THR A 111 4.29 13.62 -19.05
CA THR A 111 5.07 14.62 -18.28
C THR A 111 6.52 14.77 -18.75
N ALA A 112 6.98 13.89 -19.63
CA ALA A 112 8.38 13.79 -20.07
C ALA A 112 9.38 13.65 -18.89
N VAL A 113 8.94 13.10 -17.74
CA VAL A 113 9.80 12.80 -16.61
C VAL A 113 10.79 11.70 -17.02
N ARG A 114 12.08 11.92 -16.79
CA ARG A 114 13.10 10.87 -17.00
C ARG A 114 12.84 9.71 -16.06
N HIS A 115 12.79 8.52 -16.63
CA HIS A 115 12.37 7.34 -15.90
C HIS A 115 13.08 6.08 -16.35
N GLU A 116 13.26 5.14 -15.43
CA GLU A 116 13.73 3.80 -15.70
C GLU A 116 12.96 2.79 -14.86
N PHE A 117 12.71 1.62 -15.46
CA PHE A 117 12.28 0.44 -14.74
C PHE A 117 13.49 -0.36 -14.28
N ILE A 118 13.45 -0.86 -13.05
CA ILE A 118 14.41 -1.81 -12.51
C ILE A 118 13.67 -3.07 -12.06
N GLU A 119 14.29 -4.23 -12.16
CA GLU A 119 13.74 -5.45 -11.59
C GLU A 119 14.14 -5.59 -10.13
N THR A 120 13.24 -6.13 -9.30
CA THR A 120 13.49 -6.47 -7.90
C THR A 120 13.12 -7.91 -7.63
N SER A 121 13.83 -8.54 -6.69
CA SER A 121 13.74 -9.97 -6.39
C SER A 121 13.20 -10.25 -4.99
N GLU A 122 12.30 -9.41 -4.47
CA GLU A 122 11.74 -9.60 -3.14
C GLU A 122 11.04 -10.96 -2.95
N PHE A 123 10.60 -11.61 -4.05
CA PHE A 123 10.04 -12.97 -4.00
C PHE A 123 11.08 -14.06 -3.74
N ASP A 124 12.37 -13.77 -3.89
CA ASP A 124 13.46 -14.67 -3.48
C ASP A 124 13.74 -14.58 -1.97
N ASN A 125 13.19 -13.58 -1.29
CA ASN A 125 13.33 -13.39 0.13
C ASN A 125 12.25 -14.16 0.91
N PRO A 126 12.60 -15.22 1.67
CA PRO A 126 11.62 -16.01 2.44
C PRO A 126 10.81 -15.19 3.45
N ARG A 127 11.38 -14.09 3.99
CA ARG A 127 10.67 -13.20 4.92
C ARG A 127 9.58 -12.38 4.23
N TYR A 128 9.81 -11.98 2.98
CA TYR A 128 8.78 -11.34 2.16
C TYR A 128 7.69 -12.35 1.79
N VAL A 129 8.08 -13.54 1.31
CA VAL A 129 7.17 -14.62 0.90
C VAL A 129 6.27 -15.06 2.04
N ALA A 130 6.77 -15.12 3.28
CA ALA A 130 5.98 -15.46 4.46
C ALA A 130 4.81 -14.50 4.74
N ASN A 131 4.81 -13.32 4.13
CA ASN A 131 3.73 -12.33 4.19
C ASN A 131 3.31 -11.96 5.62
N ASN A 132 4.28 -11.77 6.50
CA ASN A 132 4.05 -11.28 7.85
C ASN A 132 3.80 -9.76 7.87
N ALA A 133 3.50 -9.21 9.05
CA ALA A 133 3.22 -7.78 9.23
C ALA A 133 4.35 -6.85 8.76
N ASP A 134 5.59 -7.35 8.71
CA ASP A 134 6.78 -6.64 8.26
C ASP A 134 7.09 -6.81 6.75
N ARG A 135 6.24 -7.51 5.98
CA ARG A 135 6.43 -7.72 4.53
C ARG A 135 6.82 -6.44 3.79
N CYS A 136 6.12 -5.32 4.10
CA CYS A 136 6.39 -4.03 3.46
C CYS A 136 7.79 -3.48 3.76
N TYR A 137 8.40 -3.86 4.88
CA TYR A 137 9.80 -3.54 5.16
C TYR A 137 10.72 -4.26 4.17
N HIS A 138 10.56 -5.57 4.01
CA HIS A 138 11.41 -6.37 3.11
C HIS A 138 11.30 -5.94 1.64
N CYS A 139 10.09 -5.57 1.18
CA CYS A 139 9.87 -5.02 -0.15
C CYS A 139 10.60 -3.67 -0.33
N LYS A 140 10.54 -2.78 0.66
CA LYS A 140 11.18 -1.47 0.57
C LYS A 140 12.70 -1.54 0.76
N ASP A 141 13.17 -2.45 1.61
CA ASP A 141 14.58 -2.75 1.80
C ASP A 141 15.24 -3.19 0.47
N GLU A 142 14.62 -4.14 -0.23
CA GLU A 142 15.08 -4.59 -1.56
C GLU A 142 15.09 -3.43 -2.57
N LEU A 143 13.99 -2.67 -2.68
CA LEU A 143 13.91 -1.52 -3.57
C LEU A 143 15.05 -0.53 -3.33
N PHE A 144 15.25 -0.14 -2.06
CA PHE A 144 16.25 0.87 -1.73
C PHE A 144 17.69 0.33 -1.87
N ALA A 145 17.92 -0.96 -1.61
CA ALA A 145 19.22 -1.60 -1.89
C ALA A 145 19.56 -1.54 -3.38
N GLN A 146 18.61 -1.83 -4.27
CA GLN A 146 18.80 -1.71 -5.72
C GLN A 146 19.02 -0.25 -6.14
N MET A 147 18.26 0.69 -5.60
CA MET A 147 18.44 2.12 -5.87
C MET A 147 19.77 2.64 -5.35
N ASP A 148 20.26 2.19 -4.19
CA ASP A 148 21.58 2.51 -3.65
C ASP A 148 22.72 2.02 -4.57
N ALA A 149 22.59 0.80 -5.07
CA ALA A 149 23.57 0.26 -6.02
C ALA A 149 23.60 1.09 -7.32
N LEU A 150 22.42 1.43 -7.85
CA LEU A 150 22.29 2.27 -9.03
C LEU A 150 22.85 3.68 -8.80
N ALA A 151 22.52 4.29 -7.64
CA ALA A 151 23.00 5.62 -7.26
C ALA A 151 24.54 5.67 -7.17
N ARG A 152 25.15 4.68 -6.53
CA ARG A 152 26.62 4.55 -6.47
C ARG A 152 27.26 4.42 -7.85
N THR A 153 26.70 3.57 -8.72
CA THR A 153 27.22 3.35 -10.07
C THR A 153 27.17 4.63 -10.91
N ARG A 154 26.16 5.48 -10.69
CA ARG A 154 25.95 6.71 -11.48
C ARG A 154 26.51 7.97 -10.82
N GLY A 155 27.04 7.88 -9.62
CA GLY A 155 27.49 9.04 -8.86
C GLY A 155 26.35 9.97 -8.45
N VAL A 156 25.11 9.45 -8.28
CA VAL A 156 23.95 10.21 -7.80
C VAL A 156 23.94 10.17 -6.28
N PRO A 157 24.02 11.32 -5.58
CA PRO A 157 24.23 11.34 -4.14
C PRO A 157 22.96 11.16 -3.31
N ALA A 158 21.76 11.20 -3.91
CA ALA A 158 20.51 11.23 -3.18
C ALA A 158 19.46 10.28 -3.80
N ILE A 159 18.68 9.65 -2.91
CA ILE A 159 17.47 8.90 -3.24
C ILE A 159 16.32 9.56 -2.49
N ALA A 160 15.15 9.69 -3.12
CA ALA A 160 13.95 10.27 -2.53
C ALA A 160 12.72 9.40 -2.75
N TYR A 161 11.73 9.48 -1.83
CA TYR A 161 10.47 8.76 -1.95
C TYR A 161 9.27 9.62 -1.52
N GLY A 162 8.09 9.28 -2.02
CA GLY A 162 6.88 10.10 -1.90
C GLY A 162 6.08 9.87 -0.61
N ILE A 163 6.72 9.88 0.58
CA ILE A 163 6.00 9.95 1.85
C ILE A 163 5.56 11.39 2.12
N ASN A 164 4.36 11.58 2.65
CA ASN A 164 3.76 12.87 2.96
C ASN A 164 3.49 13.05 4.46
N ALA A 165 3.02 14.22 4.88
CA ALA A 165 2.79 14.56 6.30
C ALA A 165 1.68 13.72 6.97
N ASP A 166 0.70 13.19 6.22
CA ASP A 166 -0.37 12.37 6.78
C ASP A 166 0.08 10.93 7.05
N ASP A 167 1.11 10.45 6.34
CA ASP A 167 1.62 9.09 6.48
C ASP A 167 2.37 8.83 7.79
N THR A 168 2.77 9.89 8.51
CA THR A 168 3.49 9.78 9.79
C THR A 168 2.66 9.23 10.94
N ARG A 169 1.33 9.23 10.80
CA ARG A 169 0.38 8.76 11.82
C ARG A 169 0.17 7.25 11.78
N ASP A 170 0.62 6.56 10.73
CA ASP A 170 0.45 5.13 10.52
C ASP A 170 1.75 4.36 10.81
N PHE A 171 1.62 3.21 11.50
CA PHE A 171 2.70 2.24 11.59
C PHE A 171 2.93 1.61 10.22
N ARG A 172 3.98 2.06 9.52
CA ARG A 172 4.36 1.51 8.21
C ARG A 172 5.79 0.97 8.25
N PRO A 173 5.96 -0.35 8.28
CA PRO A 173 7.28 -0.99 8.30
C PRO A 173 8.23 -0.49 7.20
N GLY A 174 7.71 -0.15 6.02
CA GLY A 174 8.51 0.38 4.92
C GLY A 174 9.19 1.73 5.19
N HIS A 175 8.70 2.54 6.16
CA HIS A 175 9.39 3.78 6.56
C HIS A 175 10.68 3.51 7.35
N ARG A 176 10.77 2.34 8.01
CA ARG A 176 12.01 1.92 8.67
C ARG A 176 13.09 1.64 7.64
N ALA A 177 12.79 0.90 6.56
CA ALA A 177 13.72 0.65 5.47
C ALA A 177 14.22 1.96 4.85
N ALA A 178 13.32 2.93 4.57
CA ALA A 178 13.72 4.23 4.02
C ALA A 178 14.72 4.97 4.93
N ARG A 179 14.54 4.93 6.25
CA ARG A 179 15.49 5.54 7.20
C ARG A 179 16.83 4.82 7.22
N GLU A 180 16.83 3.49 7.22
CA GLU A 180 18.06 2.67 7.22
C GLU A 180 18.89 2.91 5.95
N HIS A 181 18.26 3.14 4.81
CA HIS A 181 18.88 3.52 3.53
C HIS A 181 19.07 5.03 3.34
N HIS A 182 18.84 5.85 4.38
CA HIS A 182 19.00 7.31 4.31
C HIS A 182 18.23 7.98 3.16
N VAL A 183 17.07 7.43 2.78
CA VAL A 183 16.23 7.95 1.69
C VAL A 183 15.56 9.24 2.12
N LEU A 184 15.68 10.27 1.30
CA LEU A 184 15.08 11.59 1.54
C LEU A 184 13.54 11.55 1.45
N ALA A 185 12.89 12.39 2.22
CA ALA A 185 11.43 12.50 2.31
C ALA A 185 10.94 13.94 1.98
N PRO A 186 11.19 14.50 0.78
CA PRO A 186 11.02 15.92 0.50
C PRO A 186 9.59 16.44 0.70
N LEU A 187 8.56 15.61 0.42
CA LEU A 187 7.16 16.00 0.65
C LEU A 187 6.84 16.11 2.14
N LEU A 188 7.39 15.18 2.94
CA LEU A 188 7.25 15.20 4.40
C LEU A 188 8.02 16.39 5.00
N ASP A 189 9.24 16.63 4.55
CA ASP A 189 10.08 17.75 5.02
C ASP A 189 9.41 19.09 4.71
N ALA A 190 8.77 19.23 3.55
CA ALA A 190 7.94 20.38 3.19
C ALA A 190 6.57 20.39 3.91
N GLN A 191 6.27 19.41 4.78
CA GLN A 191 4.99 19.28 5.50
C GLN A 191 3.76 19.23 4.58
N LEU A 192 3.91 18.70 3.36
CA LEU A 192 2.82 18.55 2.42
C LEU A 192 1.90 17.39 2.82
N ARG A 193 0.58 17.68 2.86
CA ARG A 193 -0.48 16.70 3.11
C ARG A 193 -1.06 16.16 1.79
N LYS A 194 -1.82 15.08 1.87
CA LYS A 194 -2.45 14.45 0.69
C LYS A 194 -3.39 15.38 -0.08
N ASP A 195 -4.20 16.16 0.62
CA ASP A 195 -5.11 17.12 0.02
C ASP A 195 -4.34 18.24 -0.71
N GLU A 196 -3.27 18.75 -0.11
CA GLU A 196 -2.38 19.75 -0.70
C GLU A 196 -1.64 19.18 -1.93
N ILE A 197 -1.11 17.95 -1.84
CA ILE A 197 -0.44 17.29 -2.98
C ILE A 197 -1.42 17.09 -4.15
N ARG A 198 -2.65 16.66 -3.89
CA ARG A 198 -3.68 16.51 -4.92
C ARG A 198 -4.02 17.85 -5.58
N PHE A 199 -4.23 18.90 -4.79
CA PHE A 199 -4.44 20.25 -5.30
C PHE A 199 -3.27 20.70 -6.18
N LEU A 200 -2.04 20.60 -5.70
CA LEU A 200 -0.85 20.99 -6.46
C LEU A 200 -0.63 20.13 -7.72
N SER A 201 -0.93 18.84 -7.65
CA SER A 201 -0.93 17.94 -8.81
C SER A 201 -1.95 18.38 -9.88
N GLN A 202 -3.16 18.76 -9.45
CA GLN A 202 -4.20 19.27 -10.34
C GLN A 202 -3.77 20.58 -10.99
N GLN A 203 -3.20 21.51 -10.23
CA GLN A 203 -2.66 22.76 -10.75
C GLN A 203 -1.52 22.54 -11.76
N ALA A 204 -0.73 21.49 -11.58
CA ALA A 204 0.34 21.09 -12.49
C ALA A 204 -0.17 20.29 -13.71
N GLY A 205 -1.46 20.02 -13.81
CA GLY A 205 -2.06 19.26 -14.92
C GLY A 205 -1.73 17.76 -14.89
N LEU A 206 -1.33 17.21 -13.73
CA LEU A 206 -1.00 15.80 -13.59
C LEU A 206 -2.29 14.96 -13.50
N ALA A 207 -2.48 14.00 -14.41
CA ALA A 207 -3.65 13.12 -14.43
C ALA A 207 -3.73 12.20 -13.18
N THR A 208 -2.67 12.13 -12.39
CA THR A 208 -2.61 11.33 -11.17
C THR A 208 -3.25 11.99 -9.94
N TRP A 209 -3.72 13.25 -10.05
CA TRP A 209 -4.19 14.06 -8.93
C TRP A 209 -5.36 13.45 -8.15
N ASP A 210 -6.31 12.79 -8.83
CA ASP A 210 -7.50 12.16 -8.24
C ASP A 210 -7.37 10.64 -8.09
N ARG A 211 -6.20 10.10 -8.44
CA ARG A 211 -5.98 8.65 -8.42
C ARG A 211 -6.22 8.07 -7.02
N PRO A 212 -7.06 7.01 -6.88
CA PRO A 212 -7.22 6.30 -5.63
C PRO A 212 -5.90 5.69 -5.14
N ALA A 213 -5.74 5.58 -3.83
CA ALA A 213 -4.57 4.91 -3.26
C ALA A 213 -4.48 3.47 -3.78
N SER A 214 -3.37 3.15 -4.46
CA SER A 214 -3.06 1.80 -4.92
C SER A 214 -2.05 1.16 -3.97
N ALA A 215 -2.39 -0.02 -3.47
CA ALA A 215 -1.47 -0.88 -2.73
C ALA A 215 -1.05 -2.04 -3.65
N CYS A 216 0.15 -2.60 -3.45
CA CYS A 216 0.67 -3.72 -4.24
C CYS A 216 -0.24 -4.96 -4.18
N LEU A 217 -0.16 -5.85 -5.17
CA LEU A 217 -1.00 -7.07 -5.25
C LEU A 217 -0.87 -7.95 -4.00
N SER A 218 0.31 -8.01 -3.38
CA SER A 218 0.53 -8.78 -2.14
C SER A 218 -0.38 -8.33 -0.99
N SER A 219 -0.90 -7.09 -1.02
CA SER A 219 -1.87 -6.60 -0.04
C SER A 219 -3.25 -7.25 -0.14
N ARG A 220 -3.52 -8.04 -1.20
CA ARG A 220 -4.76 -8.80 -1.40
C ARG A 220 -4.73 -10.14 -0.68
N VAL A 221 -3.57 -10.56 -0.19
CA VAL A 221 -3.36 -11.84 0.47
C VAL A 221 -3.38 -11.64 1.99
N PRO A 222 -4.14 -12.43 2.76
CA PRO A 222 -4.15 -12.36 4.21
C PRO A 222 -2.75 -12.59 4.80
N TYR A 223 -2.42 -11.84 5.87
CA TYR A 223 -1.15 -12.03 6.57
C TYR A 223 -0.96 -13.48 7.03
N GLY A 224 0.27 -13.98 6.93
CA GLY A 224 0.63 -15.36 7.23
C GLY A 224 0.32 -16.37 6.12
N THR A 225 -0.36 -15.95 5.04
CA THR A 225 -0.48 -16.75 3.82
C THR A 225 0.64 -16.37 2.87
N ALA A 226 1.40 -17.33 2.40
CA ALA A 226 2.53 -17.09 1.51
C ALA A 226 2.11 -16.36 0.23
N VAL A 227 2.91 -15.39 -0.20
CA VAL A 227 2.75 -14.71 -1.49
C VAL A 227 3.66 -15.36 -2.53
N THR A 228 3.12 -15.68 -3.70
CA THR A 228 3.88 -16.24 -4.82
C THR A 228 3.61 -15.45 -6.09
N ALA A 229 4.52 -15.53 -7.06
CA ALA A 229 4.35 -14.86 -8.34
C ALA A 229 3.07 -15.34 -9.08
N GLU A 230 2.76 -16.63 -9.00
CA GLU A 230 1.56 -17.23 -9.59
C GLU A 230 0.28 -16.66 -8.96
N LEU A 231 0.27 -16.50 -7.62
CA LEU A 231 -0.86 -15.91 -6.91
C LEU A 231 -1.03 -14.43 -7.27
N MET A 232 0.07 -13.69 -7.43
CA MET A 232 0.01 -12.29 -7.88
C MET A 232 -0.57 -12.18 -9.29
N ASP A 233 -0.13 -13.02 -10.24
CA ASP A 233 -0.68 -13.04 -11.60
C ASP A 233 -2.18 -13.41 -11.62
N LYS A 234 -2.60 -14.37 -10.79
CA LYS A 234 -3.99 -14.76 -10.61
C LYS A 234 -4.84 -13.58 -10.11
N ILE A 235 -4.37 -12.86 -9.11
CA ILE A 235 -5.04 -11.65 -8.57
C ILE A 235 -5.09 -10.54 -9.62
N ASP A 236 -3.99 -10.28 -10.33
CA ASP A 236 -3.91 -9.21 -11.33
C ASP A 236 -4.88 -9.44 -12.48
N ARG A 237 -4.98 -10.70 -12.98
CA ARG A 237 -5.97 -11.10 -13.99
C ARG A 237 -7.41 -10.93 -13.48
N ALA A 238 -7.67 -11.29 -12.23
CA ALA A 238 -9.00 -11.13 -11.64
C ALA A 238 -9.35 -9.63 -11.50
N GLU A 239 -8.42 -8.80 -11.05
CA GLU A 239 -8.63 -7.34 -10.98
C GLU A 239 -8.77 -6.71 -12.38
N ALA A 240 -8.08 -7.23 -13.40
CA ALA A 240 -8.26 -6.80 -14.79
C ALA A 240 -9.67 -7.13 -15.32
N ALA A 241 -10.23 -8.27 -14.95
CA ALA A 241 -11.61 -8.62 -15.33
C ALA A 241 -12.64 -7.65 -14.73
N LEU A 242 -12.45 -7.18 -13.49
CA LEU A 242 -13.33 -6.19 -12.89
C LEU A 242 -13.20 -4.81 -13.58
N ARG A 243 -11.97 -4.41 -13.96
CA ARG A 243 -11.77 -3.17 -14.73
C ARG A 243 -12.46 -3.23 -16.09
N ALA A 244 -12.43 -4.39 -16.75
CA ALA A 244 -13.15 -4.60 -18.03
C ALA A 244 -14.67 -4.53 -17.88
N LEU A 245 -15.21 -4.65 -16.68
CA LEU A 245 -16.60 -4.41 -16.31
C LEU A 245 -16.87 -2.97 -15.81
N ASP A 246 -15.93 -2.05 -16.04
CA ASP A 246 -15.99 -0.64 -15.65
C ASP A 246 -16.14 -0.39 -14.14
N PHE A 247 -15.61 -1.29 -13.29
CA PHE A 247 -15.44 -1.00 -11.87
C PHE A 247 -14.18 -0.15 -11.65
N ARG A 248 -14.30 0.90 -10.84
CA ARG A 248 -13.21 1.88 -10.61
C ARG A 248 -12.41 1.61 -9.35
N GLN A 249 -13.09 1.30 -8.24
CA GLN A 249 -12.43 1.05 -6.95
C GLN A 249 -12.89 -0.27 -6.33
N PHE A 250 -12.01 -1.23 -6.30
CA PHE A 250 -12.26 -2.59 -5.82
C PHE A 250 -10.98 -3.27 -5.34
N ARG A 251 -11.13 -4.45 -4.74
CA ARG A 251 -10.02 -5.37 -4.44
C ARG A 251 -10.50 -6.80 -4.61
N VAL A 252 -9.63 -7.66 -5.13
CA VAL A 252 -9.83 -9.10 -5.15
C VAL A 252 -8.93 -9.72 -4.09
N ARG A 253 -9.52 -10.10 -2.93
CA ARG A 253 -8.80 -10.75 -1.83
C ARG A 253 -8.71 -12.24 -2.07
N ALA A 254 -7.50 -12.80 -1.97
CA ALA A 254 -7.26 -14.22 -2.17
C ALA A 254 -7.22 -14.98 -0.84
N PHE A 255 -8.11 -15.95 -0.67
CA PHE A 255 -8.18 -16.89 0.46
C PHE A 255 -8.03 -18.32 -0.08
N GLY A 256 -6.80 -18.74 -0.40
CA GLY A 256 -6.56 -19.97 -1.14
C GLY A 256 -7.20 -19.90 -2.53
N GLU A 257 -8.06 -20.88 -2.84
CA GLU A 257 -8.79 -20.94 -4.12
C GLU A 257 -10.06 -20.09 -4.17
N MET A 258 -10.38 -19.38 -3.08
CA MET A 258 -11.52 -18.46 -3.02
C MET A 258 -11.06 -17.01 -3.21
N ALA A 259 -11.76 -16.31 -4.10
CA ALA A 259 -11.66 -14.85 -4.24
C ALA A 259 -12.83 -14.17 -3.54
N ARG A 260 -12.53 -13.18 -2.70
CA ARG A 260 -13.51 -12.24 -2.16
C ARG A 260 -13.35 -10.88 -2.84
N VAL A 261 -14.36 -10.46 -3.55
CA VAL A 261 -14.41 -9.19 -4.27
C VAL A 261 -15.00 -8.12 -3.35
N GLU A 262 -14.24 -7.08 -3.11
CA GLU A 262 -14.65 -5.87 -2.36
C GLU A 262 -14.84 -4.73 -3.37
N LEU A 263 -16.07 -4.24 -3.55
CA LEU A 263 -16.40 -3.12 -4.45
C LEU A 263 -16.54 -1.82 -3.65
N ALA A 264 -16.30 -0.68 -4.29
CA ALA A 264 -16.61 0.62 -3.68
C ALA A 264 -18.10 0.75 -3.33
N GLN A 265 -18.42 1.51 -2.29
CA GLN A 265 -19.80 1.61 -1.75
C GLN A 265 -20.81 2.09 -2.79
N ASP A 266 -20.43 3.04 -3.62
CA ASP A 266 -21.25 3.59 -4.71
C ASP A 266 -21.41 2.63 -5.90
N GLU A 267 -20.53 1.63 -6.04
CA GLU A 267 -20.57 0.61 -7.09
C GLU A 267 -21.24 -0.70 -6.66
N MET A 268 -21.50 -0.88 -5.36
CA MET A 268 -22.04 -2.13 -4.80
C MET A 268 -23.40 -2.49 -5.39
N ALA A 269 -24.32 -1.53 -5.49
CA ALA A 269 -25.67 -1.79 -6.00
C ALA A 269 -25.61 -2.44 -7.39
N ARG A 270 -24.78 -1.91 -8.29
CA ARG A 270 -24.52 -2.47 -9.63
C ARG A 270 -23.87 -3.86 -9.55
N GLY A 271 -22.89 -4.03 -8.65
CA GLY A 271 -22.16 -5.29 -8.48
C GLY A 271 -23.03 -6.44 -8.01
N PHE A 272 -24.08 -6.16 -7.21
CA PHE A 272 -25.03 -7.16 -6.70
C PHE A 272 -26.21 -7.45 -7.64
N GLU A 273 -26.32 -6.76 -8.78
CA GLU A 273 -27.28 -7.16 -9.82
C GLU A 273 -26.96 -8.57 -10.32
N PRO A 274 -27.96 -9.46 -10.49
CA PRO A 274 -27.70 -10.87 -10.83
C PRO A 274 -26.81 -11.06 -12.05
N ALA A 275 -27.03 -10.30 -13.12
CA ALA A 275 -26.25 -10.38 -14.35
C ALA A 275 -24.79 -9.92 -14.13
N MET A 276 -24.60 -8.84 -13.37
CA MET A 276 -23.26 -8.31 -13.06
C MET A 276 -22.50 -9.23 -12.11
N THR A 277 -23.18 -9.77 -11.07
CA THR A 277 -22.60 -10.78 -10.17
C THR A 277 -22.12 -12.01 -10.97
N ALA A 278 -22.91 -12.48 -11.94
CA ALA A 278 -22.51 -13.59 -12.80
C ALA A 278 -21.29 -13.24 -13.67
N ALA A 279 -21.24 -12.04 -14.25
CA ALA A 279 -20.11 -11.57 -15.06
C ALA A 279 -18.82 -11.43 -14.22
N ILE A 280 -18.92 -10.89 -13.01
CA ILE A 280 -17.80 -10.81 -12.05
C ILE A 280 -17.29 -12.22 -11.73
N ALA A 281 -18.21 -13.14 -11.36
CA ALA A 281 -17.83 -14.51 -11.00
C ALA A 281 -17.15 -15.23 -12.17
N GLU A 282 -17.65 -15.08 -13.39
CA GLU A 282 -17.05 -15.66 -14.59
C GLU A 282 -15.64 -15.09 -14.84
N GLY A 283 -15.48 -13.76 -14.80
CA GLY A 283 -14.18 -13.13 -15.02
C GLY A 283 -13.13 -13.54 -14.00
N VAL A 284 -13.50 -13.60 -12.72
CA VAL A 284 -12.61 -13.98 -11.62
C VAL A 284 -12.28 -15.49 -11.67
N LYS A 285 -13.24 -16.34 -12.04
CA LYS A 285 -12.97 -17.78 -12.24
C LYS A 285 -12.04 -18.02 -13.43
N ARG A 286 -12.19 -17.29 -14.53
CA ARG A 286 -11.23 -17.36 -15.66
C ARG A 286 -9.81 -16.97 -15.26
N ALA A 287 -9.65 -16.10 -14.25
CA ALA A 287 -8.35 -15.79 -13.67
C ALA A 287 -7.76 -16.94 -12.86
N GLY A 288 -8.52 -18.00 -12.56
CA GLY A 288 -8.05 -19.22 -11.91
C GLY A 288 -8.55 -19.42 -10.48
N PHE A 289 -9.51 -18.63 -9.99
CA PHE A 289 -10.17 -18.88 -8.70
C PHE A 289 -11.34 -19.86 -8.86
N ASP A 290 -11.50 -20.80 -7.93
CA ASP A 290 -12.60 -21.77 -7.97
C ASP A 290 -13.90 -21.18 -7.44
N THR A 291 -13.81 -20.41 -6.37
CA THR A 291 -14.97 -19.81 -5.69
C THR A 291 -14.85 -18.29 -5.66
N VAL A 292 -15.96 -17.61 -5.92
CA VAL A 292 -16.03 -16.14 -5.90
C VAL A 292 -17.15 -15.70 -4.97
N THR A 293 -16.85 -14.77 -4.08
CA THR A 293 -17.82 -14.12 -3.20
C THR A 293 -17.72 -12.61 -3.33
N LEU A 294 -18.84 -11.90 -3.21
CA LEU A 294 -18.85 -10.44 -3.07
C LEU A 294 -18.97 -10.08 -1.59
N ASP A 295 -18.11 -9.19 -1.12
CA ASP A 295 -18.17 -8.71 0.27
C ASP A 295 -19.36 -7.73 0.43
N PRO A 296 -20.36 -8.04 1.29
CA PRO A 296 -21.52 -7.17 1.49
C PRO A 296 -21.17 -5.85 2.21
N GLU A 297 -19.99 -5.74 2.81
CA GLU A 297 -19.50 -4.51 3.43
C GLU A 297 -18.65 -3.65 2.46
N GLY A 298 -18.35 -4.17 1.28
CA GLY A 298 -17.61 -3.49 0.22
C GLY A 298 -16.15 -3.18 0.57
N TYR A 299 -15.54 -2.33 -0.24
CA TYR A 299 -14.14 -1.94 -0.06
C TYR A 299 -13.94 -1.05 1.17
N ARG A 300 -12.98 -1.45 1.99
CA ARG A 300 -12.50 -0.69 3.15
C ARG A 300 -10.99 -0.71 3.20
N GLN A 301 -10.39 0.46 3.36
CA GLN A 301 -8.95 0.55 3.51
C GLN A 301 -8.50 -0.23 4.75
N GLY A 302 -7.54 -1.13 4.59
CA GLY A 302 -7.01 -1.93 5.69
C GLY A 302 -7.93 -3.04 6.19
N SER A 303 -8.91 -3.51 5.40
CA SER A 303 -9.84 -4.60 5.79
C SER A 303 -9.12 -5.85 6.31
N LEU A 304 -7.96 -6.21 5.74
CA LEU A 304 -7.15 -7.35 6.20
C LEU A 304 -6.36 -7.06 7.49
N ASN A 305 -6.16 -5.80 7.89
CA ASN A 305 -5.44 -5.47 9.13
C ASN A 305 -6.23 -5.92 10.38
N SER A 306 -7.55 -6.07 10.27
CA SER A 306 -8.36 -6.62 11.36
C SER A 306 -8.00 -8.07 11.72
N LEU A 307 -7.35 -8.79 10.81
CA LEU A 307 -6.89 -10.15 11.03
C LEU A 307 -5.60 -10.20 11.88
N LEU A 308 -4.82 -9.10 11.92
CA LEU A 308 -3.61 -9.00 12.75
C LEU A 308 -3.88 -8.89 14.27
N LYS A 309 -5.10 -8.49 14.67
CA LYS A 309 -5.45 -8.23 16.08
C LYS A 309 -5.90 -9.47 16.86
N LYS A 310 -5.84 -10.66 16.27
CA LYS A 310 -6.32 -11.90 16.86
C LYS A 310 -5.22 -12.90 17.29
N HIS A 311 -3.97 -12.43 17.36
CA HIS A 311 -2.88 -13.28 17.87
C HIS A 311 -2.10 -12.57 18.97
#